data_26c064c80d48650721b612f7449bb51d
#
_entry.id   26c064c80d48650721b612f7449bb51d
#
_cell.length_a   1.000
_cell.length_b   1.000
_cell.length_c   1.000
_cell.angle_alpha   90.00
_cell.angle_beta   90.00
_cell.angle_gamma   90.00
#
_symmetry.space_group_name_H-M   'P 1'
#
loop_
_entity.id
_entity.type
_entity.pdbx_description
1 polymer ?
#
loop_
_entity_poly.entity_id
_entity_poly.type
_entity_poly.pdbx_seq_one_letter_code
_entity_poly.pdbx_strand_id
1 'polypeptide(L)'
;MPSILAIHASPRRQGNTSTLLDQAVAGARQAGAQVEEVVLRDLKMSPCLEIYACRQEGRCAIQDDFQMVRQRMLACQGLMLASPVFFYAVSAHLKILMDRCQSLWVQKYWLDKVPFAGNRPTVRKGLFISVGASRGSRLFEGPLLSVKYFFDVLDTELWQSLLYRGLDFQGDVLEHPAYLEEARQAGAGLCQALSAAEPQPA
;
A
#
# COMPACT_ATOMS: atom_id res chain seq x y z
N MET A 1 -0.44 1.35 20.25
CA MET A 1 -0.61 2.33 19.16
C MET A 1 -0.34 1.61 17.84
N PRO A 2 -1.31 1.56 16.93
CA PRO A 2 -1.09 0.89 15.64
C PRO A 2 0.05 1.51 14.85
N SER A 3 0.89 0.66 14.24
CA SER A 3 1.93 1.08 13.28
C SER A 3 1.41 0.94 11.86
N ILE A 4 1.48 2.01 11.08
CA ILE A 4 0.98 2.07 9.72
C ILE A 4 2.11 2.52 8.78
N LEU A 5 2.23 1.87 7.62
CA LEU A 5 3.10 2.31 6.53
C LEU A 5 2.25 2.91 5.41
N ALA A 6 2.49 4.16 5.08
CA ALA A 6 1.88 4.84 3.94
C ALA A 6 2.83 4.86 2.75
N ILE A 7 2.39 4.36 1.60
CA ILE A 7 3.19 4.19 0.38
C ILE A 7 2.62 5.09 -0.72
N HIS A 8 3.37 6.14 -1.05
CA HIS A 8 3.09 7.04 -2.16
C HIS A 8 3.68 6.45 -3.45
N ALA A 9 2.81 6.01 -4.36
CA ALA A 9 3.24 5.43 -5.63
C ALA A 9 2.97 6.34 -6.84
N SER A 10 2.59 7.60 -6.61
CA SER A 10 2.46 8.58 -7.68
C SER A 10 3.82 9.03 -8.21
N PRO A 11 4.00 9.18 -9.55
CA PRO A 11 5.18 9.83 -10.10
C PRO A 11 5.21 11.35 -9.81
N ARG A 12 4.08 11.96 -9.46
CA ARG A 12 3.97 13.38 -9.08
C ARG A 12 4.00 13.50 -7.56
N ARG A 13 4.90 14.33 -6.98
CA ARG A 13 4.99 14.54 -5.52
C ARG A 13 3.70 15.09 -4.93
N GLN A 14 3.09 16.05 -5.60
CA GLN A 14 1.84 16.71 -5.20
C GLN A 14 0.70 16.31 -6.16
N GLY A 15 0.65 15.03 -6.56
CA GLY A 15 -0.43 14.52 -7.38
C GLY A 15 -1.69 14.27 -6.55
N ASN A 16 -2.85 14.16 -7.21
CA ASN A 16 -4.15 13.95 -6.55
C ASN A 16 -4.13 12.75 -5.57
N THR A 17 -3.51 11.64 -5.94
CA THR A 17 -3.37 10.47 -5.05
C THR A 17 -2.49 10.74 -3.84
N SER A 18 -1.41 11.51 -4.00
CA SER A 18 -0.53 11.88 -2.87
C SER A 18 -1.28 12.78 -1.90
N THR A 19 -2.00 13.79 -2.41
CA THR A 19 -2.82 14.70 -1.58
C THR A 19 -3.88 13.94 -0.77
N LEU A 20 -4.55 12.96 -1.37
CA LEU A 20 -5.51 12.11 -0.67
C LEU A 20 -4.83 11.24 0.39
N LEU A 21 -3.68 10.67 0.08
CA LEU A 21 -2.93 9.87 1.06
C LEU A 21 -2.45 10.72 2.23
N ASP A 22 -2.02 11.96 1.98
CA ASP A 22 -1.63 12.91 3.02
C ASP A 22 -2.79 13.17 4.00
N GLN A 23 -4.04 13.27 3.50
CA GLN A 23 -5.22 13.40 4.35
C GLN A 23 -5.48 12.11 5.16
N ALA A 24 -5.35 10.95 4.54
CA ALA A 24 -5.50 9.68 5.26
C ALA A 24 -4.42 9.52 6.36
N VAL A 25 -3.18 9.90 6.07
CA VAL A 25 -2.08 9.93 7.05
C VAL A 25 -2.40 10.88 8.21
N ALA A 26 -2.89 12.08 7.91
CA ALA A 26 -3.29 13.05 8.93
C ALA A 26 -4.41 12.50 9.83
N GLY A 27 -5.43 11.86 9.24
CA GLY A 27 -6.52 11.23 9.98
C GLY A 27 -6.05 10.09 10.88
N ALA A 28 -5.16 9.21 10.37
CA ALA A 28 -4.60 8.12 11.15
C ALA A 28 -3.74 8.61 12.32
N ARG A 29 -2.89 9.62 12.09
CA ARG A 29 -2.08 10.24 13.16
C ARG A 29 -2.94 10.91 14.22
N GLN A 30 -4.00 11.60 13.82
CA GLN A 30 -4.95 12.22 14.74
C GLN A 30 -5.69 11.15 15.58
N ALA A 31 -5.95 9.98 15.02
CA ALA A 31 -6.54 8.84 15.73
C ALA A 31 -5.53 8.06 16.60
N GLY A 32 -4.25 8.46 16.64
CA GLY A 32 -3.23 7.88 17.51
C GLY A 32 -2.34 6.82 16.86
N ALA A 33 -2.35 6.67 15.53
CA ALA A 33 -1.42 5.77 14.85
C ALA A 33 -0.02 6.37 14.71
N GLN A 34 1.01 5.51 14.77
CA GLN A 34 2.35 5.83 14.27
C GLN A 34 2.39 5.56 12.77
N VAL A 35 2.60 6.59 11.96
CA VAL A 35 2.62 6.46 10.50
C VAL A 35 4.00 6.81 9.95
N GLU A 36 4.63 5.81 9.34
CA GLU A 36 5.79 5.99 8.47
C GLU A 36 5.34 6.19 7.03
N GLU A 37 6.09 6.99 6.27
CA GLU A 37 5.80 7.28 4.88
C GLU A 37 6.97 6.88 3.98
N VAL A 38 6.64 6.32 2.81
CA VAL A 38 7.59 5.95 1.77
C VAL A 38 7.10 6.50 0.43
N VAL A 39 7.98 7.22 -0.27
CA VAL A 39 7.72 7.76 -1.59
C VAL A 39 8.50 6.95 -2.62
N LEU A 40 7.82 6.07 -3.35
CA LEU A 40 8.49 5.10 -4.24
C LEU A 40 9.31 5.73 -5.36
N ARG A 41 8.88 6.87 -5.88
CA ARG A 41 9.61 7.58 -6.95
C ARG A 41 11.01 8.06 -6.53
N ASP A 42 11.26 8.20 -5.24
CA ASP A 42 12.53 8.69 -4.70
C ASP A 42 13.51 7.55 -4.39
N LEU A 43 13.06 6.31 -4.54
CA LEU A 43 13.83 5.12 -4.25
C LEU A 43 14.48 4.56 -5.51
N LYS A 44 15.66 3.97 -5.31
CA LYS A 44 16.38 3.23 -6.36
C LYS A 44 16.00 1.75 -6.25
N MET A 45 14.96 1.34 -6.96
CA MET A 45 14.52 -0.04 -7.01
C MET A 45 14.56 -0.55 -8.45
N SER A 46 15.29 -1.63 -8.68
CA SER A 46 15.24 -2.38 -9.93
C SER A 46 13.93 -3.17 -10.03
N PRO A 47 13.35 -3.35 -11.21
CA PRO A 47 12.30 -4.35 -11.40
C PRO A 47 12.80 -5.77 -11.09
N CYS A 48 11.89 -6.73 -10.96
CA CYS A 48 12.25 -8.13 -10.84
C CYS A 48 12.94 -8.59 -12.14
N LEU A 49 14.13 -9.18 -12.01
CA LEU A 49 14.91 -9.70 -13.14
C LEU A 49 14.82 -11.24 -13.27
N GLU A 50 13.88 -11.87 -12.57
CA GLU A 50 13.68 -13.33 -12.58
C GLU A 50 14.96 -14.15 -12.35
N ILE A 51 15.87 -13.69 -11.49
CA ILE A 51 17.11 -14.39 -11.11
C ILE A 51 16.80 -15.73 -10.41
N TYR A 52 15.60 -15.87 -9.87
CA TYR A 52 15.09 -17.05 -9.17
C TYR A 52 15.81 -17.47 -7.87
N ALA A 53 16.75 -16.68 -7.36
CA ALA A 53 17.39 -16.93 -6.08
C ALA A 53 16.36 -17.05 -4.92
N CYS A 54 15.23 -16.33 -5.02
CA CYS A 54 14.17 -16.41 -4.03
C CYS A 54 13.50 -17.77 -3.93
N ARG A 55 13.60 -18.64 -4.95
CA ARG A 55 13.02 -20.00 -4.90
C ARG A 55 13.63 -20.89 -3.81
N GLN A 56 14.87 -20.64 -3.44
CA GLN A 56 15.58 -21.45 -2.44
C GLN A 56 15.34 -20.95 -1.02
N GLU A 57 15.43 -19.63 -0.81
CA GLU A 57 15.42 -19.04 0.53
C GLU A 57 14.24 -18.06 0.77
N GLY A 58 13.47 -17.74 -0.23
CA GLY A 58 12.44 -16.71 -0.15
C GLY A 58 13.00 -15.28 -0.04
N ARG A 59 14.27 -15.07 -0.43
CA ARG A 59 14.94 -13.78 -0.36
C ARG A 59 15.27 -13.27 -1.75
N CYS A 60 14.99 -11.97 -1.99
CA CYS A 60 15.42 -11.33 -3.22
C CYS A 60 16.92 -11.08 -3.21
N ALA A 61 17.62 -11.52 -4.28
CA ALA A 61 19.07 -11.36 -4.40
C ALA A 61 19.49 -9.92 -4.72
N ILE A 62 18.61 -9.09 -5.31
CA ILE A 62 18.92 -7.72 -5.69
C ILE A 62 18.98 -6.85 -4.43
N GLN A 63 20.13 -6.23 -4.20
CA GLN A 63 20.38 -5.36 -3.06
C GLN A 63 20.18 -3.90 -3.48
N ASP A 64 19.02 -3.35 -3.16
CA ASP A 64 18.63 -1.98 -3.42
C ASP A 64 17.59 -1.51 -2.36
N ASP A 65 16.98 -0.36 -2.54
CA ASP A 65 16.03 0.22 -1.57
C ASP A 65 14.79 -0.66 -1.30
N PHE A 66 14.52 -1.68 -2.15
CA PHE A 66 13.46 -2.65 -1.89
C PHE A 66 13.62 -3.35 -0.54
N GLN A 67 14.84 -3.65 -0.11
CA GLN A 67 15.06 -4.37 1.15
C GLN A 67 14.53 -3.57 2.35
N MET A 68 14.75 -2.26 2.33
CA MET A 68 14.23 -1.35 3.36
C MET A 68 12.70 -1.27 3.32
N VAL A 69 12.10 -1.12 2.13
CA VAL A 69 10.63 -1.06 1.99
C VAL A 69 10.00 -2.38 2.43
N ARG A 70 10.59 -3.52 1.99
CA ARG A 70 10.16 -4.85 2.41
C ARG A 70 10.13 -4.99 3.94
N GLN A 71 11.21 -4.59 4.61
CA GLN A 71 11.31 -4.66 6.07
C GLN A 71 10.20 -3.84 6.75
N ARG A 72 9.95 -2.62 6.28
CA ARG A 72 8.89 -1.75 6.81
C ARG A 72 7.49 -2.33 6.57
N MET A 73 7.24 -2.86 5.37
CA MET A 73 5.97 -3.53 5.07
C MET A 73 5.71 -4.73 5.97
N LEU A 74 6.75 -5.48 6.35
CA LEU A 74 6.60 -6.63 7.24
C LEU A 74 6.44 -6.23 8.71
N ALA A 75 6.97 -5.10 9.12
CA ALA A 75 6.93 -4.63 10.51
C ALA A 75 5.63 -3.91 10.89
N CYS A 76 4.89 -3.33 9.92
CA CYS A 76 3.70 -2.56 10.22
C CYS A 76 2.43 -3.43 10.37
N GLN A 77 1.44 -2.92 11.10
CA GLN A 77 0.11 -3.54 11.24
C GLN A 77 -0.84 -3.09 10.12
N GLY A 78 -0.72 -1.84 9.70
CA GLY A 78 -1.54 -1.25 8.64
C GLY A 78 -0.75 -0.82 7.43
N LEU A 79 -1.37 -0.92 6.24
CA LEU A 79 -0.83 -0.41 4.99
C LEU A 79 -1.80 0.61 4.40
N MET A 80 -1.32 1.80 4.06
CA MET A 80 -2.02 2.75 3.20
C MET A 80 -1.26 2.82 1.87
N LEU A 81 -1.94 2.56 0.77
CA LEU A 81 -1.34 2.49 -0.54
C LEU A 81 -2.06 3.44 -1.50
N ALA A 82 -1.36 4.38 -2.10
CA ALA A 82 -1.94 5.32 -3.07
C ALA A 82 -1.24 5.25 -4.42
N SER A 83 -2.00 4.95 -5.47
CA SER A 83 -1.51 4.85 -6.84
C SER A 83 -2.47 5.46 -7.85
N PRO A 84 -2.02 6.33 -8.77
CA PRO A 84 -2.83 6.72 -9.91
C PRO A 84 -3.00 5.53 -10.86
N VAL A 85 -4.05 5.62 -11.69
CA VAL A 85 -4.28 4.64 -12.76
C VAL A 85 -3.50 5.02 -14.01
N PHE A 86 -2.70 4.09 -14.53
CA PHE A 86 -2.07 4.14 -15.84
C PHE A 86 -2.41 2.88 -16.64
N PHE A 87 -2.98 3.04 -17.83
CA PHE A 87 -3.37 1.89 -18.68
C PHE A 87 -4.19 0.83 -17.93
N TYR A 88 -5.18 1.27 -17.16
CA TYR A 88 -6.03 0.40 -16.32
C TYR A 88 -5.26 -0.44 -15.29
N ALA A 89 -4.06 -0.01 -14.92
CA ALA A 89 -3.20 -0.68 -13.92
C ALA A 89 -2.70 0.33 -12.89
N VAL A 90 -2.00 -0.16 -11.89
CA VAL A 90 -1.24 0.67 -10.94
C VAL A 90 -0.04 1.33 -11.62
N SER A 91 0.54 2.35 -11.00
CA SER A 91 1.74 3.01 -11.52
C SER A 91 2.93 2.04 -11.65
N ALA A 92 3.86 2.34 -12.56
CA ALA A 92 5.08 1.55 -12.74
C ALA A 92 5.90 1.44 -11.45
N HIS A 93 6.00 2.51 -10.64
CA HIS A 93 6.69 2.47 -9.36
C HIS A 93 6.08 1.45 -8.40
N LEU A 94 4.74 1.39 -8.31
CA LEU A 94 4.07 0.40 -7.50
C LEU A 94 4.23 -1.01 -8.07
N LYS A 95 4.14 -1.14 -9.39
CA LYS A 95 4.32 -2.45 -10.04
C LYS A 95 5.71 -3.03 -9.80
N ILE A 96 6.76 -2.20 -9.83
CA ILE A 96 8.13 -2.63 -9.46
C ILE A 96 8.15 -3.17 -8.04
N LEU A 97 7.56 -2.47 -7.08
CA LEU A 97 7.48 -2.94 -5.70
C LEU A 97 6.74 -4.28 -5.59
N MET A 98 5.58 -4.40 -6.24
CA MET A 98 4.77 -5.64 -6.25
C MET A 98 5.54 -6.82 -6.84
N ASP A 99 6.20 -6.63 -8.00
CA ASP A 99 6.97 -7.69 -8.66
C ASP A 99 8.16 -8.16 -7.82
N ARG A 100 8.78 -7.26 -7.09
CA ARG A 100 9.86 -7.58 -6.15
C ARG A 100 9.37 -8.38 -4.93
N CYS A 101 8.08 -8.28 -4.59
CA CYS A 101 7.46 -9.09 -3.54
C CYS A 101 7.23 -10.55 -3.96
N GLN A 102 7.61 -10.96 -5.18
CA GLN A 102 7.66 -12.37 -5.58
C GLN A 102 8.45 -13.24 -4.57
N SER A 103 9.46 -12.66 -3.93
CA SER A 103 10.19 -13.35 -2.85
C SER A 103 9.33 -13.67 -1.63
N LEU A 104 8.37 -12.82 -1.28
CA LEU A 104 7.40 -13.06 -0.19
C LEU A 104 6.35 -14.09 -0.61
N TRP A 105 5.91 -14.02 -1.88
CA TRP A 105 5.00 -15.01 -2.45
C TRP A 105 5.61 -16.42 -2.38
N VAL A 106 6.88 -16.56 -2.76
CA VAL A 106 7.62 -17.84 -2.65
C VAL A 106 7.71 -18.29 -1.19
N GLN A 107 8.00 -17.38 -0.25
CA GLN A 107 8.01 -17.74 1.18
C GLN A 107 6.67 -18.31 1.62
N LYS A 108 5.57 -17.64 1.26
CA LYS A 108 4.22 -18.00 1.69
C LYS A 108 3.73 -19.31 1.05
N TYR A 109 3.87 -19.45 -0.27
CA TYR A 109 3.17 -20.49 -1.02
C TYR A 109 4.04 -21.68 -1.46
N TRP A 110 5.36 -21.50 -1.56
CA TRP A 110 6.25 -22.59 -2.00
C TRP A 110 7.10 -23.15 -0.87
N LEU A 111 7.52 -22.32 0.07
CA LEU A 111 8.40 -22.76 1.14
C LEU A 111 7.64 -23.00 2.45
N ASP A 112 6.33 -22.76 2.45
CA ASP A 112 5.47 -22.84 3.64
C ASP A 112 6.06 -22.11 4.86
N LYS A 113 6.76 -21.00 4.57
CA LYS A 113 7.37 -20.12 5.57
C LYS A 113 6.53 -18.88 5.69
N VAL A 114 5.99 -18.65 6.84
CA VAL A 114 5.31 -17.37 7.10
C VAL A 114 6.33 -16.24 6.98
N PRO A 115 6.15 -15.25 6.06
CA PRO A 115 7.11 -14.15 5.88
C PRO A 115 7.35 -13.32 7.14
N PHE A 116 6.51 -13.51 8.13
CA PHE A 116 6.40 -12.78 9.39
C PHE A 116 6.83 -13.64 10.60
N ALA A 117 7.93 -14.39 10.50
CA ALA A 117 8.43 -15.17 11.62
C ALA A 117 8.74 -14.25 12.83
N GLY A 118 8.14 -14.55 13.99
CA GLY A 118 8.25 -13.76 15.22
C GLY A 118 6.93 -13.07 15.60
N ASN A 119 6.98 -11.91 16.22
CA ASN A 119 5.82 -11.15 16.68
C ASN A 119 4.97 -10.62 15.51
N ARG A 120 4.17 -11.49 14.93
CA ARG A 120 3.23 -11.12 13.87
C ARG A 120 2.04 -10.36 14.48
N PRO A 121 1.66 -9.19 13.95
CA PRO A 121 0.34 -8.63 14.23
C PRO A 121 -0.74 -9.63 13.81
N THR A 122 -1.64 -9.97 14.71
CA THR A 122 -2.68 -10.99 14.47
C THR A 122 -3.66 -10.60 13.38
N VAL A 123 -3.85 -9.31 13.15
CA VAL A 123 -4.71 -8.76 12.09
C VAL A 123 -3.99 -7.62 11.39
N ARG A 124 -3.94 -7.69 10.07
CA ARG A 124 -3.38 -6.62 9.24
C ARG A 124 -4.44 -6.13 8.26
N LYS A 125 -4.55 -4.81 8.13
CA LYS A 125 -5.54 -4.17 7.27
C LYS A 125 -4.88 -3.15 6.35
N GLY A 126 -5.43 -3.02 5.14
CA GLY A 126 -4.93 -2.10 4.13
C GLY A 126 -6.02 -1.17 3.59
N LEU A 127 -5.65 0.08 3.39
CA LEU A 127 -6.41 1.10 2.69
C LEU A 127 -5.77 1.32 1.32
N PHE A 128 -6.55 1.24 0.26
CA PHE A 128 -6.11 1.56 -1.09
C PHE A 128 -6.79 2.83 -1.60
N ILE A 129 -6.01 3.78 -2.08
CA ILE A 129 -6.49 5.04 -2.68
C ILE A 129 -6.05 5.10 -4.13
N SER A 130 -7.00 5.30 -5.06
CA SER A 130 -6.68 5.39 -6.46
C SER A 130 -7.47 6.49 -7.17
N VAL A 131 -6.78 7.14 -8.10
CA VAL A 131 -7.34 8.23 -8.90
C VAL A 131 -7.07 7.96 -10.37
N GLY A 132 -8.04 8.26 -11.23
CA GLY A 132 -7.86 8.18 -12.67
C GLY A 132 -8.67 9.23 -13.42
N ALA A 133 -8.14 9.69 -14.56
CA ALA A 133 -8.77 10.69 -15.41
C ALA A 133 -10.05 10.17 -16.10
N SER A 134 -10.03 8.91 -16.52
CA SER A 134 -11.17 8.28 -17.20
C SER A 134 -12.38 8.15 -16.28
N ARG A 135 -13.59 8.23 -16.88
CA ARG A 135 -14.86 7.97 -16.20
C ARG A 135 -15.40 6.57 -16.46
N GLY A 136 -14.66 5.72 -17.18
CA GLY A 136 -15.06 4.35 -17.52
C GLY A 136 -15.38 3.50 -16.30
N SER A 137 -16.45 2.68 -16.38
CA SER A 137 -16.90 1.84 -15.27
C SER A 137 -15.83 0.85 -14.79
N ARG A 138 -15.00 0.35 -15.71
CA ARG A 138 -13.97 -0.67 -15.46
C ARG A 138 -12.60 -0.10 -15.05
N LEU A 139 -12.48 1.22 -14.85
CA LEU A 139 -11.20 1.91 -14.62
C LEU A 139 -10.35 1.29 -13.53
N PHE A 140 -10.95 0.85 -12.45
CA PHE A 140 -10.25 0.36 -11.26
C PHE A 140 -10.20 -1.18 -11.15
N GLU A 141 -10.74 -1.94 -12.11
CA GLU A 141 -10.72 -3.41 -12.04
C GLU A 141 -9.29 -3.97 -11.97
N GLY A 142 -8.40 -3.52 -12.85
CA GLY A 142 -7.01 -3.96 -12.87
C GLY A 142 -6.21 -3.54 -11.62
N PRO A 143 -6.23 -2.25 -11.23
CA PRO A 143 -5.64 -1.81 -9.98
C PRO A 143 -6.12 -2.59 -8.75
N LEU A 144 -7.43 -2.77 -8.59
CA LEU A 144 -8.00 -3.50 -7.46
C LEU A 144 -7.57 -4.97 -7.43
N LEU A 145 -7.57 -5.63 -8.60
CA LEU A 145 -7.12 -7.01 -8.70
C LEU A 145 -5.65 -7.14 -8.27
N SER A 146 -4.79 -6.27 -8.78
CA SER A 146 -3.37 -6.27 -8.44
C SER A 146 -3.12 -6.02 -6.95
N VAL A 147 -3.83 -5.03 -6.37
CA VAL A 147 -3.69 -4.69 -4.95
C VAL A 147 -4.22 -5.80 -4.05
N LYS A 148 -5.33 -6.44 -4.42
CA LYS A 148 -5.88 -7.58 -3.67
C LYS A 148 -4.86 -8.70 -3.52
N TYR A 149 -4.23 -9.12 -4.63
CA TYR A 149 -3.20 -10.17 -4.58
C TYR A 149 -1.92 -9.71 -3.90
N PHE A 150 -1.54 -8.44 -4.05
CA PHE A 150 -0.40 -7.88 -3.34
C PHE A 150 -0.62 -7.89 -1.81
N PHE A 151 -1.79 -7.49 -1.35
CA PHE A 151 -2.13 -7.52 0.07
C PHE A 151 -2.25 -8.95 0.60
N ASP A 152 -2.76 -9.88 -0.20
CA ASP A 152 -2.80 -11.30 0.17
C ASP A 152 -1.39 -11.86 0.43
N VAL A 153 -0.42 -11.55 -0.43
CA VAL A 153 1.00 -11.94 -0.22
C VAL A 153 1.55 -11.38 1.10
N LEU A 154 1.06 -10.22 1.53
CA LEU A 154 1.44 -9.56 2.78
C LEU A 154 0.56 -9.96 3.97
N ASP A 155 -0.34 -10.94 3.83
CA ASP A 155 -1.33 -11.30 4.84
C ASP A 155 -2.12 -10.09 5.36
N THR A 156 -2.48 -9.20 4.46
CA THR A 156 -3.17 -7.94 4.75
C THR A 156 -4.56 -7.98 4.12
N GLU A 157 -5.60 -7.74 4.91
CA GLU A 157 -6.96 -7.59 4.41
C GLU A 157 -7.09 -6.27 3.64
N LEU A 158 -7.65 -6.28 2.43
CA LEU A 158 -8.08 -5.04 1.76
C LEU A 158 -9.33 -4.52 2.47
N TRP A 159 -9.13 -3.70 3.50
CA TRP A 159 -10.19 -3.22 4.39
C TRP A 159 -11.10 -2.19 3.72
N GLN A 160 -10.52 -1.24 2.98
CA GLN A 160 -11.26 -0.20 2.25
C GLN A 160 -10.51 0.25 1.01
N SER A 161 -11.28 0.71 0.00
CA SER A 161 -10.75 1.33 -1.20
C SER A 161 -11.45 2.65 -1.48
N LEU A 162 -10.70 3.71 -1.72
CA LEU A 162 -11.18 5.02 -2.16
C LEU A 162 -10.80 5.21 -3.62
N LEU A 163 -11.80 5.36 -4.50
CA LEU A 163 -11.63 5.28 -5.94
C LEU A 163 -12.28 6.48 -6.64
N TYR A 164 -11.47 7.41 -7.12
CA TYR A 164 -11.95 8.67 -7.68
C TYR A 164 -11.70 8.77 -9.18
N ARG A 165 -12.76 9.07 -9.94
CA ARG A 165 -12.73 9.20 -11.41
C ARG A 165 -12.76 10.67 -11.83
N GLY A 166 -12.24 10.95 -13.03
CA GLY A 166 -12.35 12.28 -13.66
C GLY A 166 -11.39 13.31 -13.08
N LEU A 167 -10.33 12.90 -12.40
CA LEU A 167 -9.29 13.77 -11.87
C LEU A 167 -8.00 13.55 -12.68
N ASP A 168 -7.66 14.47 -13.56
CA ASP A 168 -6.53 14.36 -14.51
C ASP A 168 -5.38 15.30 -14.18
N PHE A 169 -5.70 16.56 -13.92
CA PHE A 169 -4.69 17.57 -13.65
C PHE A 169 -4.26 17.56 -12.18
N GLN A 170 -3.04 18.01 -11.96
CA GLN A 170 -2.52 18.16 -10.60
C GLN A 170 -3.35 19.21 -9.86
N GLY A 171 -3.87 18.85 -8.70
CA GLY A 171 -4.69 19.72 -7.87
C GLY A 171 -6.19 19.59 -8.05
N ASP A 172 -6.69 18.86 -9.07
CA ASP A 172 -8.14 18.65 -9.27
C ASP A 172 -8.84 18.18 -7.99
N VAL A 173 -8.18 17.35 -7.20
CA VAL A 173 -8.74 16.84 -5.94
C VAL A 173 -9.03 17.94 -4.91
N LEU A 174 -8.35 19.09 -4.99
CA LEU A 174 -8.56 20.22 -4.08
C LEU A 174 -9.91 20.90 -4.31
N GLU A 175 -10.50 20.72 -5.50
CA GLU A 175 -11.84 21.19 -5.84
C GLU A 175 -12.94 20.28 -5.25
N HIS A 176 -12.54 19.17 -4.63
CA HIS A 176 -13.43 18.16 -4.06
C HIS A 176 -13.18 17.97 -2.55
N PRO A 177 -13.56 18.93 -1.69
CA PRO A 177 -13.30 18.86 -0.24
C PRO A 177 -13.91 17.59 0.40
N ALA A 178 -15.00 17.06 -0.14
CA ALA A 178 -15.60 15.82 0.34
C ALA A 178 -14.67 14.61 0.16
N TYR A 179 -13.87 14.55 -0.93
CA TYR A 179 -12.91 13.46 -1.14
C TYR A 179 -11.74 13.54 -0.16
N LEU A 180 -11.31 14.78 0.18
CA LEU A 180 -10.25 14.99 1.16
C LEU A 180 -10.71 14.56 2.56
N GLU A 181 -11.93 14.90 2.93
CA GLU A 181 -12.52 14.51 4.21
C GLU A 181 -12.76 12.99 4.29
N GLU A 182 -13.27 12.37 3.22
CA GLU A 182 -13.43 10.92 3.12
C GLU A 182 -12.09 10.19 3.30
N ALA A 183 -11.02 10.68 2.67
CA ALA A 183 -9.68 10.12 2.83
C ALA A 183 -9.18 10.25 4.29
N ARG A 184 -9.43 11.39 4.93
CA ARG A 184 -9.07 11.64 6.33
C ARG A 184 -9.82 10.69 7.27
N GLN A 185 -11.11 10.52 7.06
CA GLN A 185 -11.95 9.59 7.83
C GLN A 185 -11.52 8.14 7.63
N ALA A 186 -11.16 7.74 6.40
CA ALA A 186 -10.66 6.41 6.12
C ALA A 186 -9.33 6.12 6.84
N GLY A 187 -8.44 7.10 6.92
CA GLY A 187 -7.21 6.98 7.70
C GLY A 187 -7.47 6.78 9.20
N ALA A 188 -8.35 7.60 9.78
CA ALA A 188 -8.76 7.46 11.17
C ALA A 188 -9.46 6.12 11.43
N GLY A 189 -10.36 5.70 10.53
CA GLY A 189 -11.06 4.43 10.59
C GLY A 189 -10.12 3.22 10.52
N LEU A 190 -9.07 3.27 9.69
CA LEU A 190 -8.06 2.22 9.64
C LEU A 190 -7.36 2.07 11.01
N CYS A 191 -6.95 3.17 11.63
CA CYS A 191 -6.34 3.15 12.97
C CYS A 191 -7.27 2.50 13.99
N GLN A 192 -8.55 2.87 14.01
CA GLN A 192 -9.55 2.30 14.91
C GLN A 192 -9.76 0.80 14.66
N ALA A 193 -9.87 0.38 13.40
CA ALA A 193 -10.05 -1.01 13.02
C ALA A 193 -8.86 -1.90 13.39
N LEU A 194 -7.63 -1.36 13.38
CA LEU A 194 -6.44 -2.05 13.85
C LEU A 194 -6.41 -2.15 15.38
N SER A 195 -6.77 -1.08 16.08
CA SER A 195 -6.83 -1.07 17.56
C SER A 195 -7.87 -2.04 18.12
N ALA A 196 -9.03 -2.15 17.46
CA ALA A 196 -10.11 -3.06 17.89
C ALA A 196 -9.76 -4.54 17.64
N ALA A 197 -8.82 -4.83 16.75
CA ALA A 197 -8.41 -6.20 16.40
C ALA A 197 -7.26 -6.74 17.27
N GLU A 198 -6.63 -5.91 18.10
CA GLU A 198 -5.66 -6.38 19.09
C GLU A 198 -6.39 -7.07 20.25
N PRO A 199 -5.99 -8.31 20.64
CA PRO A 199 -6.53 -8.93 21.84
C PRO A 199 -6.24 -8.01 23.03
N GLN A 200 -7.27 -7.65 23.80
CA GLN A 200 -7.08 -6.92 25.05
C GLN A 200 -6.18 -7.78 25.96
N PRO A 201 -5.15 -7.19 26.58
CA PRO A 201 -4.38 -7.90 27.57
C PRO A 201 -5.29 -8.36 28.71
N ALA A 202 -5.25 -9.67 29.00
CA ALA A 202 -5.99 -10.29 30.07
C ALA A 202 -5.57 -9.75 31.45
#